data_a1b016f0e66b10a8687551e704c55c1f
#
_entry.id   a1b016f0e66b10a8687551e704c55c1f
#
_cell.length_a   1.000
_cell.length_b   1.000
_cell.length_c   1.000
_cell.angle_alpha   90.00
_cell.angle_beta   90.00
_cell.angle_gamma   90.00
#
_symmetry.space_group_name_H-M   'P 1'
#
loop_
_entity.id
_entity.type
_entity.pdbx_description
1 polymer ?
#
loop_
_entity_poly.entity_id
_entity_poly.type
_entity_poly.pdbx_seq_one_letter_code
_entity_poly.pdbx_strand_id
1 'polypeptide(L)'
;MEAELLERLIIKGCYESDQYLTLVSTIFKSDYFDDPVIGKIFSDISTHFKSFGKIIPESAISQDSDKKQIFDEIKSVDFDVAKNYDYLYQETEAYLKEKAVKTAILESVDVINSKKNFGSIRLLLEDAMCKSLKVDLGLEYFKNIGDRLRRAFSNDVKRIPSYFPQLDEYINGGFSPYTLNIIISRIHGHKSSFLANVSARQVIEGHNVVILSLEMSEIMYAQRYDGIYSGLNINRMYLDKNLKIQLMKALSKKAISNKGNLFIKELPTGKASVNDFRIYLRELQMRHIEPSIVLCDYMNLMKPSYRAKMDMYSDVKEIAEELRALGLEFNCPILSVSQLNRIGSDDLPLSALDIVHISECLDPDTTYVYRFNKNTNTYENVLIKVLKVGDIIKGKNGNVEIKRIFPLKYKTRYRIKTKSGKEI
;
A
#
# COMPACT_ATOMS: atom_id res chain seq x y z
N MET A 1 32.85 11.66 16.15
CA MET A 1 33.06 12.33 17.48
C MET A 1 33.18 11.21 18.51
N GLU A 2 34.00 11.38 19.55
CA GLU A 2 34.05 10.41 20.64
C GLU A 2 32.70 10.40 21.35
N ALA A 3 32.17 9.20 21.69
CA ALA A 3 30.81 9.03 22.23
C ALA A 3 30.62 9.86 23.52
N GLU A 4 31.63 9.90 24.38
CA GLU A 4 31.62 10.68 25.64
C GLU A 4 31.43 12.17 25.42
N LEU A 5 32.13 12.75 24.44
CA LEU A 5 31.96 14.16 24.09
C LEU A 5 30.58 14.46 23.56
N LEU A 6 30.03 13.53 22.73
CA LEU A 6 28.69 13.70 22.17
C LEU A 6 27.60 13.66 23.25
N GLU A 7 27.71 12.79 24.25
CA GLU A 7 26.78 12.74 25.38
C GLU A 7 26.76 14.07 26.15
N ARG A 8 27.94 14.66 26.39
CA ARG A 8 28.08 15.98 27.03
C ARG A 8 27.42 17.07 26.19
N LEU A 9 27.61 17.05 24.86
CA LEU A 9 27.00 18.03 23.95
C LEU A 9 25.49 17.89 23.88
N ILE A 10 24.94 16.66 23.95
CA ILE A 10 23.50 16.42 24.02
C ILE A 10 22.90 17.07 25.26
N ILE A 11 23.53 16.92 26.44
CA ILE A 11 23.07 17.56 27.68
C ILE A 11 23.18 19.07 27.59
N LYS A 12 24.30 19.59 27.04
CA LYS A 12 24.48 21.03 26.82
C LYS A 12 23.38 21.58 25.91
N GLY A 13 23.06 20.89 24.81
CA GLY A 13 21.95 21.25 23.91
C GLY A 13 20.60 21.27 24.62
N CYS A 14 20.33 20.26 25.46
CA CYS A 14 19.11 20.21 26.26
C CYS A 14 19.00 21.33 27.30
N TYR A 15 20.14 21.85 27.80
CA TYR A 15 20.16 22.92 28.78
C TYR A 15 20.12 24.33 28.14
N GLU A 16 20.64 24.47 26.93
CA GLU A 16 20.76 25.79 26.25
C GLU A 16 19.61 26.04 25.26
N SER A 17 18.82 25.03 24.84
CA SER A 17 17.77 25.16 23.84
C SER A 17 16.49 24.43 24.20
N ASP A 18 15.41 25.19 24.47
CA ASP A 18 14.06 24.65 24.70
C ASP A 18 13.57 23.80 23.50
N GLN A 19 13.88 24.25 22.28
CA GLN A 19 13.51 23.54 21.07
C GLN A 19 14.21 22.18 20.97
N TYR A 20 15.49 22.14 21.26
CA TYR A 20 16.26 20.90 21.26
C TYR A 20 15.82 19.96 22.39
N LEU A 21 15.61 20.49 23.59
CA LEU A 21 15.11 19.73 24.74
C LEU A 21 13.73 19.12 24.46
N THR A 22 12.83 19.85 23.81
CA THR A 22 11.51 19.35 23.41
C THR A 22 11.64 18.10 22.53
N LEU A 23 12.52 18.12 21.53
CA LEU A 23 12.74 16.99 20.64
C LEU A 23 13.38 15.79 21.37
N VAL A 24 14.45 16.03 22.10
CA VAL A 24 15.23 14.97 22.73
C VAL A 24 14.45 14.33 23.88
N SER A 25 13.76 15.11 24.72
CA SER A 25 13.05 14.60 25.91
C SER A 25 11.87 13.69 25.58
N THR A 26 11.34 13.72 24.35
CA THR A 26 10.22 12.86 23.92
C THR A 26 10.68 11.44 23.57
N ILE A 27 11.94 11.28 23.14
CA ILE A 27 12.41 10.03 22.50
C ILE A 27 13.56 9.40 23.29
N PHE A 28 14.46 10.22 23.86
CA PHE A 28 15.60 9.73 24.63
C PHE A 28 15.18 9.17 26.00
N LYS A 29 15.88 8.11 26.40
CA LYS A 29 15.81 7.52 27.73
C LYS A 29 17.14 7.72 28.45
N SER A 30 17.13 7.74 29.79
CA SER A 30 18.34 7.88 30.59
C SER A 30 19.34 6.74 30.40
N ASP A 31 18.85 5.55 30.03
CA ASP A 31 19.64 4.33 29.78
C ASP A 31 20.35 4.31 28.41
N TYR A 32 20.12 5.32 27.57
CA TYR A 32 20.83 5.49 26.31
C TYR A 32 22.22 6.10 26.48
N PHE A 33 22.49 6.73 27.62
CA PHE A 33 23.80 7.30 27.94
C PHE A 33 24.72 6.22 28.53
N ASP A 34 25.97 6.15 28.06
CA ASP A 34 26.96 5.19 28.58
C ASP A 34 27.43 5.63 29.98
N ASP A 35 27.50 6.95 30.24
CA ASP A 35 27.77 7.48 31.59
C ASP A 35 26.46 7.55 32.41
N PRO A 36 26.36 6.76 33.50
CA PRO A 36 25.17 6.77 34.35
C PRO A 36 24.89 8.12 35.02
N VAL A 37 25.90 8.98 35.22
CA VAL A 37 25.71 10.30 35.83
C VAL A 37 25.11 11.26 34.82
N ILE A 38 25.57 11.21 33.56
CA ILE A 38 25.00 11.99 32.45
C ILE A 38 23.53 11.55 32.25
N GLY A 39 23.23 10.23 32.27
CA GLY A 39 21.87 9.71 32.20
C GLY A 39 20.96 10.23 33.32
N LYS A 40 21.46 10.36 34.55
CA LYS A 40 20.70 10.96 35.67
C LYS A 40 20.46 12.45 35.47
N ILE A 41 21.46 13.20 35.01
CA ILE A 41 21.31 14.62 34.69
C ILE A 41 20.23 14.81 33.61
N PHE A 42 20.27 14.00 32.57
CA PHE A 42 19.23 14.00 31.53
C PHE A 42 17.83 13.71 32.08
N SER A 43 17.72 12.72 32.96
CA SER A 43 16.44 12.38 33.62
C SER A 43 15.89 13.55 34.42
N ASP A 44 16.72 14.25 35.18
CA ASP A 44 16.32 15.42 35.96
C ASP A 44 15.83 16.55 35.05
N ILE A 45 16.61 16.89 33.99
CA ILE A 45 16.25 17.91 32.99
C ILE A 45 14.93 17.55 32.30
N SER A 46 14.79 16.31 31.81
CA SER A 46 13.60 15.85 31.07
C SER A 46 12.37 15.80 31.96
N THR A 47 12.47 15.32 33.20
CA THR A 47 11.37 15.26 34.15
C THR A 47 10.89 16.65 34.55
N HIS A 48 11.82 17.56 34.83
CA HIS A 48 11.48 18.95 35.14
C HIS A 48 10.77 19.61 33.95
N PHE A 49 11.31 19.44 32.74
CA PHE A 49 10.72 20.02 31.54
C PHE A 49 9.31 19.48 31.26
N LYS A 50 9.09 18.19 31.41
CA LYS A 50 7.77 17.57 31.27
C LYS A 50 6.75 18.07 32.30
N SER A 51 7.22 18.40 33.52
CA SER A 51 6.35 18.84 34.60
C SER A 51 6.03 20.32 34.54
N PHE A 52 6.98 21.17 34.16
CA PHE A 52 6.90 22.62 34.28
C PHE A 52 7.00 23.37 32.92
N GLY A 53 7.33 22.68 31.82
CA GLY A 53 7.50 23.30 30.51
C GLY A 53 8.70 24.28 30.42
N LYS A 54 9.67 24.18 31.34
CA LYS A 54 10.83 25.07 31.46
C LYS A 54 12.08 24.25 31.72
N ILE A 55 13.21 24.79 31.28
CA ILE A 55 14.55 24.25 31.61
C ILE A 55 14.74 24.26 33.13
N ILE A 56 15.34 23.19 33.64
CA ILE A 56 15.64 23.06 35.08
C ILE A 56 16.65 24.13 35.54
N PRO A 57 16.43 24.80 36.69
CA PRO A 57 17.41 25.72 37.20
C PRO A 57 18.67 24.97 37.67
N GLU A 58 19.85 25.57 37.47
CA GLU A 58 21.16 25.00 37.82
C GLU A 58 21.25 24.55 39.28
N SER A 59 20.65 25.33 40.18
CA SER A 59 20.61 25.01 41.61
C SER A 59 19.91 23.67 41.93
N ALA A 60 19.03 23.20 41.06
CA ALA A 60 18.36 21.91 41.24
C ALA A 60 19.21 20.72 40.76
N ILE A 61 20.07 20.92 39.77
CA ILE A 61 21.03 19.88 39.31
C ILE A 61 22.20 19.78 40.31
N SER A 62 22.60 20.88 40.88
CA SER A 62 23.79 21.02 41.75
C SER A 62 23.65 20.49 43.17
N GLN A 63 22.53 19.84 43.52
CA GLN A 63 22.32 19.25 44.85
C GLN A 63 23.16 17.99 45.10
N ASP A 64 23.62 17.35 44.04
CA ASP A 64 24.51 16.16 44.10
C ASP A 64 25.92 16.58 43.62
N SER A 65 26.99 16.29 44.41
CA SER A 65 28.35 16.72 44.11
C SER A 65 28.86 16.16 42.77
N ASP A 66 28.54 14.89 42.46
CA ASP A 66 29.04 14.23 41.27
C ASP A 66 28.33 14.79 40.02
N LYS A 67 27.03 15.03 40.11
CA LYS A 67 26.26 15.70 39.04
C LYS A 67 26.75 17.12 38.81
N LYS A 68 27.05 17.85 39.86
CA LYS A 68 27.56 19.23 39.79
C LYS A 68 28.86 19.28 39.02
N GLN A 69 29.83 18.43 39.38
CA GLN A 69 31.13 18.41 38.73
C GLN A 69 30.99 18.13 37.22
N ILE A 70 30.27 17.07 36.84
CA ILE A 70 30.07 16.71 35.43
C ILE A 70 29.29 17.81 34.70
N PHE A 71 28.27 18.39 35.32
CA PHE A 71 27.50 19.47 34.70
C PHE A 71 28.34 20.75 34.47
N ASP A 72 29.26 21.08 35.40
CA ASP A 72 30.20 22.19 35.23
C ASP A 72 31.19 21.91 34.08
N GLU A 73 31.65 20.66 33.95
CA GLU A 73 32.46 20.23 32.79
C GLU A 73 31.69 20.37 31.48
N ILE A 74 30.41 19.94 31.44
CA ILE A 74 29.57 20.09 30.27
C ILE A 74 29.39 21.53 29.84
N LYS A 75 29.20 22.44 30.78
CA LYS A 75 29.08 23.86 30.49
C LYS A 75 30.38 24.45 29.96
N SER A 76 31.53 23.96 30.42
CA SER A 76 32.83 24.44 29.98
C SER A 76 33.24 24.00 28.58
N VAL A 77 32.53 23.04 27.94
CA VAL A 77 32.82 22.63 26.59
C VAL A 77 32.62 23.81 25.63
N ASP A 78 33.66 24.13 24.86
CA ASP A 78 33.61 25.20 23.86
C ASP A 78 32.82 24.74 22.63
N PHE A 79 31.48 24.88 22.70
CA PHE A 79 30.55 24.51 21.62
C PHE A 79 29.32 25.43 21.67
N ASP A 80 29.14 26.22 20.62
CA ASP A 80 27.98 27.11 20.46
C ASP A 80 26.81 26.31 19.86
N VAL A 81 25.86 25.95 20.72
CA VAL A 81 24.68 25.14 20.33
C VAL A 81 23.84 25.84 19.27
N ALA A 82 23.69 27.17 19.36
CA ALA A 82 22.85 27.90 18.40
C ALA A 82 23.45 27.92 16.99
N LYS A 83 24.76 28.09 16.88
CA LYS A 83 25.46 28.08 15.58
C LYS A 83 25.61 26.72 14.99
N ASN A 84 25.71 25.68 15.81
CA ASN A 84 25.94 24.30 15.38
C ASN A 84 24.72 23.40 15.58
N TYR A 85 23.50 23.95 15.61
CA TYR A 85 22.29 23.24 15.90
C TYR A 85 22.05 22.05 14.96
N ASP A 86 22.15 22.25 13.64
CA ASP A 86 21.91 21.21 12.64
C ASP A 86 22.94 20.08 12.75
N TYR A 87 24.20 20.40 13.04
CA TYR A 87 25.26 19.42 13.26
C TYR A 87 24.98 18.58 14.52
N LEU A 88 24.70 19.23 15.64
CA LEU A 88 24.37 18.55 16.90
C LEU A 88 23.10 17.67 16.72
N TYR A 89 22.10 18.17 16.00
CA TYR A 89 20.89 17.43 15.70
C TYR A 89 21.19 16.13 14.92
N GLN A 90 22.00 16.19 13.86
CA GLN A 90 22.35 15.02 13.04
C GLN A 90 23.14 13.97 13.85
N GLU A 91 24.14 14.40 14.61
CA GLU A 91 24.94 13.50 15.46
C GLU A 91 24.07 12.85 16.56
N THR A 92 23.18 13.64 17.16
CA THR A 92 22.25 13.13 18.17
C THR A 92 21.27 12.12 17.58
N GLU A 93 20.78 12.32 16.36
CA GLU A 93 19.92 11.36 15.67
C GLU A 93 20.65 10.05 15.35
N ALA A 94 21.92 10.14 14.92
CA ALA A 94 22.75 8.96 14.66
C ALA A 94 23.00 8.17 15.96
N TYR A 95 23.34 8.86 17.03
CA TYR A 95 23.55 8.29 18.36
C TYR A 95 22.28 7.61 18.90
N LEU A 96 21.12 8.27 18.78
CA LEU A 96 19.83 7.72 19.16
C LEU A 96 19.55 6.37 18.47
N LYS A 97 19.77 6.30 17.16
CA LYS A 97 19.53 5.09 16.38
C LYS A 97 20.46 3.96 16.81
N GLU A 98 21.75 4.27 17.02
CA GLU A 98 22.72 3.29 17.49
C GLU A 98 22.32 2.72 18.86
N LYS A 99 22.01 3.58 19.83
CA LYS A 99 21.64 3.17 21.19
C LYS A 99 20.31 2.45 21.23
N ALA A 100 19.33 2.88 20.45
CA ALA A 100 18.04 2.20 20.36
C ALA A 100 18.18 0.78 19.81
N VAL A 101 18.98 0.58 18.75
CA VAL A 101 19.25 -0.75 18.18
C VAL A 101 20.03 -1.62 19.16
N LYS A 102 21.05 -1.07 19.84
CA LYS A 102 21.82 -1.81 20.86
C LYS A 102 20.91 -2.29 21.99
N THR A 103 20.04 -1.42 22.50
CA THR A 103 19.06 -1.78 23.55
C THR A 103 18.10 -2.85 23.06
N ALA A 104 17.54 -2.72 21.85
CA ALA A 104 16.62 -3.72 21.27
C ALA A 104 17.28 -5.09 21.07
N ILE A 105 18.58 -5.13 20.73
CA ILE A 105 19.33 -6.38 20.64
C ILE A 105 19.47 -7.02 22.04
N LEU A 106 19.82 -6.25 23.07
CA LEU A 106 19.94 -6.76 24.43
C LEU A 106 18.60 -7.28 24.96
N GLU A 107 17.52 -6.54 24.77
CA GLU A 107 16.15 -6.99 25.11
C GLU A 107 15.75 -8.26 24.33
N SER A 108 16.21 -8.39 23.08
CA SER A 108 15.97 -9.58 22.27
C SER A 108 16.67 -10.81 22.82
N VAL A 109 17.86 -10.65 23.39
CA VAL A 109 18.58 -11.74 24.09
C VAL A 109 17.77 -12.21 25.31
N ASP A 110 17.18 -11.29 26.07
CA ASP A 110 16.34 -11.63 27.22
C ASP A 110 15.06 -12.38 26.81
N VAL A 111 14.46 -12.00 25.67
CA VAL A 111 13.33 -12.73 25.08
C VAL A 111 13.72 -14.16 24.71
N ILE A 112 14.90 -14.35 24.12
CA ILE A 112 15.43 -15.66 23.74
C ILE A 112 15.66 -16.52 24.99
N ASN A 113 16.33 -15.97 26.00
CA ASN A 113 16.67 -16.67 27.26
C ASN A 113 15.42 -17.07 28.06
N SER A 114 14.39 -16.19 28.04
CA SER A 114 13.13 -16.47 28.75
C SER A 114 12.15 -17.34 27.95
N LYS A 115 12.52 -17.82 26.76
CA LYS A 115 11.69 -18.65 25.87
C LYS A 115 10.29 -18.03 25.59
N LYS A 116 10.19 -16.70 25.59
CA LYS A 116 8.98 -15.97 25.26
C LYS A 116 8.74 -15.97 23.73
N ASN A 117 7.64 -15.36 23.31
CA ASN A 117 7.27 -15.27 21.90
C ASN A 117 8.36 -14.56 21.05
N PHE A 118 9.07 -15.32 20.21
CA PHE A 118 10.13 -14.78 19.35
C PHE A 118 9.64 -13.74 18.33
N GLY A 119 8.34 -13.66 18.06
CA GLY A 119 7.76 -12.62 17.22
C GLY A 119 7.93 -11.20 17.77
N SER A 120 8.11 -11.05 19.11
CA SER A 120 8.37 -9.76 19.73
C SER A 120 9.75 -9.19 19.41
N ILE A 121 10.75 -10.02 19.11
CA ILE A 121 12.11 -9.57 18.74
C ILE A 121 12.07 -8.66 17.51
N ARG A 122 11.30 -9.08 16.51
CA ARG A 122 11.13 -8.28 15.31
C ARG A 122 10.54 -6.90 15.60
N LEU A 123 9.51 -6.84 16.44
CA LEU A 123 8.86 -5.59 16.83
C LEU A 123 9.82 -4.66 17.58
N LEU A 124 10.66 -5.21 18.47
CA LEU A 124 11.68 -4.44 19.19
C LEU A 124 12.70 -3.82 18.24
N LEU A 125 13.18 -4.58 17.26
CA LEU A 125 14.14 -4.07 16.27
C LEU A 125 13.50 -3.08 15.30
N GLU A 126 12.28 -3.33 14.82
CA GLU A 126 11.55 -2.39 13.97
C GLU A 126 11.29 -1.05 14.68
N ASP A 127 10.83 -1.09 15.95
CA ASP A 127 10.65 0.13 16.76
C ASP A 127 11.96 0.89 16.93
N ALA A 128 13.06 0.19 17.22
CA ALA A 128 14.37 0.81 17.37
C ALA A 128 14.86 1.48 16.07
N MET A 129 14.67 0.83 14.93
CA MET A 129 15.08 1.36 13.62
C MET A 129 14.22 2.55 13.16
N CYS A 130 12.97 2.64 13.61
CA CYS A 130 12.04 3.72 13.26
C CYS A 130 12.25 4.98 14.16
N LYS A 131 13.06 4.91 15.22
CA LYS A 131 13.30 6.08 16.08
C LYS A 131 14.01 7.18 15.32
N SER A 132 13.43 8.37 15.37
CA SER A 132 13.98 9.57 14.73
C SER A 132 13.57 10.80 15.53
N LEU A 133 14.49 11.78 15.63
CA LEU A 133 14.20 13.09 16.20
C LEU A 133 13.30 13.93 15.29
N LYS A 134 13.14 13.52 14.00
CA LYS A 134 12.22 14.18 13.09
C LYS A 134 10.80 13.79 13.46
N VAL A 135 10.10 14.67 14.11
CA VAL A 135 8.64 14.58 14.22
C VAL A 135 8.08 15.09 12.91
N ASP A 136 7.63 14.18 12.05
CA ASP A 136 6.85 14.56 10.87
C ASP A 136 5.48 15.06 11.36
N LEU A 137 5.33 16.37 11.45
CA LEU A 137 4.06 17.01 11.82
C LEU A 137 3.04 16.96 10.67
N GLY A 138 3.38 16.32 9.57
CA GLY A 138 2.56 16.28 8.37
C GLY A 138 2.57 17.62 7.63
N LEU A 139 1.54 17.84 6.81
CA LEU A 139 1.41 19.04 5.99
C LEU A 139 0.71 20.17 6.75
N GLU A 140 1.43 21.24 7.07
CA GLU A 140 0.80 22.47 7.57
C GLU A 140 0.06 23.17 6.43
N TYR A 141 -1.27 23.03 6.41
CA TYR A 141 -2.11 23.31 5.24
C TYR A 141 -1.94 24.73 4.69
N PHE A 142 -1.89 25.73 5.58
CA PHE A 142 -1.79 27.14 5.16
C PHE A 142 -0.35 27.62 4.96
N LYS A 143 0.66 26.86 5.39
CA LYS A 143 2.06 27.18 5.19
C LYS A 143 2.52 26.68 3.83
N ASN A 144 3.29 27.50 3.12
CA ASN A 144 3.83 27.17 1.81
C ASN A 144 2.76 26.76 0.76
N ILE A 145 1.63 27.46 0.72
CA ILE A 145 0.52 27.21 -0.23
C ILE A 145 1.04 27.13 -1.67
N GLY A 146 1.97 28.01 -2.07
CA GLY A 146 2.52 28.04 -3.42
C GLY A 146 3.25 26.74 -3.78
N ASP A 147 4.09 26.21 -2.90
CA ASP A 147 4.80 24.96 -3.13
C ASP A 147 3.88 23.76 -3.13
N ARG A 148 2.91 23.75 -2.23
CA ARG A 148 1.88 22.70 -2.19
C ARG A 148 1.07 22.64 -3.46
N LEU A 149 0.60 23.80 -3.96
CA LEU A 149 -0.15 23.88 -5.22
C LEU A 149 0.75 23.54 -6.40
N ARG A 150 1.99 24.01 -6.43
CA ARG A 150 2.95 23.64 -7.48
C ARG A 150 3.12 22.11 -7.56
N ARG A 151 3.33 21.43 -6.42
CA ARG A 151 3.40 19.96 -6.38
C ARG A 151 2.10 19.29 -6.83
N ALA A 152 0.94 19.84 -6.46
CA ALA A 152 -0.36 19.30 -6.87
C ALA A 152 -0.62 19.45 -8.37
N PHE A 153 -0.14 20.54 -8.99
CA PHE A 153 -0.31 20.80 -10.42
C PHE A 153 0.83 20.26 -11.30
N SER A 154 2.01 19.93 -10.73
CA SER A 154 3.17 19.46 -11.50
C SER A 154 3.02 18.05 -12.05
N ASN A 155 1.95 17.32 -11.73
CA ASN A 155 1.78 15.90 -12.09
C ASN A 155 2.99 15.00 -11.68
N ASP A 156 3.77 15.41 -10.67
CA ASP A 156 4.97 14.71 -10.21
C ASP A 156 4.69 13.31 -9.62
N VAL A 157 3.42 13.00 -9.37
CA VAL A 157 3.02 11.67 -8.94
C VAL A 157 3.00 10.75 -10.16
N LYS A 158 4.06 9.96 -10.33
CA LYS A 158 4.14 8.91 -11.37
C LYS A 158 3.07 7.84 -11.11
N ARG A 159 1.91 8.01 -11.71
CA ARG A 159 0.86 7.00 -11.70
C ARG A 159 1.15 5.92 -12.72
N ILE A 160 0.75 4.70 -12.41
CA ILE A 160 0.89 3.57 -13.32
C ILE A 160 -0.46 3.34 -14.00
N PRO A 161 -0.58 3.61 -15.30
CA PRO A 161 -1.84 3.45 -16.03
C PRO A 161 -2.34 2.00 -16.00
N SER A 162 -3.65 1.83 -15.95
CA SER A 162 -4.28 0.53 -16.14
C SER A 162 -4.31 0.11 -17.62
N TYR A 163 -4.19 1.10 -18.52
CA TYR A 163 -4.39 0.99 -19.96
C TYR A 163 -5.81 0.61 -20.38
N PHE A 164 -6.76 0.75 -19.47
CA PHE A 164 -8.18 0.82 -19.76
C PHE A 164 -8.61 2.29 -19.68
N PRO A 165 -8.90 2.98 -20.81
CA PRO A 165 -9.07 4.43 -20.82
C PRO A 165 -10.15 4.95 -19.87
N GLN A 166 -11.26 4.21 -19.75
CA GLN A 166 -12.33 4.59 -18.84
C GLN A 166 -11.91 4.47 -17.37
N LEU A 167 -11.16 3.42 -17.02
CA LEU A 167 -10.65 3.26 -15.66
C LEU A 167 -9.62 4.34 -15.34
N ASP A 168 -8.70 4.59 -16.27
CA ASP A 168 -7.66 5.61 -16.09
C ASP A 168 -8.26 7.01 -15.93
N GLU A 169 -9.37 7.32 -16.63
CA GLU A 169 -10.12 8.57 -16.42
C GLU A 169 -10.65 8.69 -15.00
N TYR A 170 -11.24 7.61 -14.44
CA TYR A 170 -11.77 7.58 -13.07
C TYR A 170 -10.68 7.69 -12.00
N ILE A 171 -9.52 7.09 -12.22
CA ILE A 171 -8.41 7.11 -11.26
C ILE A 171 -7.35 8.17 -11.59
N ASN A 172 -7.74 9.22 -12.35
CA ASN A 172 -6.91 10.36 -12.71
C ASN A 172 -5.57 9.97 -13.36
N GLY A 173 -5.59 9.04 -14.31
CA GLY A 173 -4.45 8.66 -15.13
C GLY A 173 -3.73 7.38 -14.68
N GLY A 174 -4.22 6.69 -13.64
CA GLY A 174 -3.65 5.41 -13.24
C GLY A 174 -3.52 5.22 -11.73
N PHE A 175 -2.98 4.10 -11.33
CA PHE A 175 -2.74 3.72 -9.94
C PHE A 175 -1.65 4.59 -9.33
N SER A 176 -1.96 5.28 -8.23
CA SER A 176 -1.00 6.13 -7.51
C SER A 176 -0.04 5.29 -6.66
N PRO A 177 1.25 5.67 -6.53
CA PRO A 177 2.14 5.06 -5.54
C PRO A 177 1.54 5.18 -4.14
N TYR A 178 1.96 4.31 -3.23
CA TYR A 178 1.51 4.28 -1.83
C TYR A 178 0.03 3.90 -1.63
N THR A 179 -0.67 3.42 -2.66
CA THR A 179 -2.09 3.08 -2.55
C THR A 179 -2.32 1.57 -2.66
N LEU A 180 -3.34 1.10 -1.93
CA LEU A 180 -3.97 -0.19 -2.17
C LEU A 180 -5.20 0.04 -3.03
N ASN A 181 -5.26 -0.64 -4.17
CA ASN A 181 -6.38 -0.64 -5.09
C ASN A 181 -7.02 -2.03 -5.07
N ILE A 182 -8.32 -2.11 -4.84
CA ILE A 182 -9.02 -3.39 -4.76
C ILE A 182 -10.14 -3.41 -5.78
N ILE A 183 -10.11 -4.40 -6.67
CA ILE A 183 -11.19 -4.67 -7.61
C ILE A 183 -12.06 -5.76 -7.04
N ILE A 184 -13.34 -5.45 -6.86
CA ILE A 184 -14.31 -6.37 -6.31
C ILE A 184 -15.03 -7.06 -7.46
N SER A 185 -15.07 -8.39 -7.43
CA SER A 185 -15.69 -9.20 -8.48
C SER A 185 -16.47 -10.38 -7.89
N ARG A 186 -17.50 -10.79 -8.63
CA ARG A 186 -18.24 -12.03 -8.34
C ARG A 186 -17.39 -13.27 -8.66
N ILE A 187 -17.87 -14.42 -8.22
CA ILE A 187 -17.35 -15.72 -8.65
C ILE A 187 -17.42 -15.79 -10.18
N HIS A 188 -16.37 -16.26 -10.84
CA HIS A 188 -16.21 -16.29 -12.29
C HIS A 188 -16.21 -14.92 -12.99
N GLY A 189 -16.00 -13.81 -12.26
CA GLY A 189 -15.91 -12.45 -12.80
C GLY A 189 -14.56 -12.10 -13.42
N HIS A 190 -13.81 -13.05 -13.95
CA HIS A 190 -12.56 -12.88 -14.70
C HIS A 190 -11.46 -12.08 -13.98
N LYS A 191 -11.39 -12.15 -12.64
CA LYS A 191 -10.43 -11.43 -11.80
C LYS A 191 -8.99 -11.56 -12.28
N SER A 192 -8.47 -12.78 -12.35
CA SER A 192 -7.09 -13.06 -12.77
C SER A 192 -6.83 -12.67 -14.23
N SER A 193 -7.87 -12.76 -15.10
CA SER A 193 -7.76 -12.30 -16.50
C SER A 193 -7.64 -10.77 -16.57
N PHE A 194 -8.34 -10.03 -15.71
CA PHE A 194 -8.21 -8.59 -15.62
C PHE A 194 -6.81 -8.20 -15.18
N LEU A 195 -6.30 -8.80 -14.09
CA LEU A 195 -4.93 -8.54 -13.61
C LEU A 195 -3.89 -8.84 -14.68
N ALA A 196 -4.02 -9.97 -15.40
CA ALA A 196 -3.12 -10.33 -16.48
C ALA A 196 -3.13 -9.34 -17.64
N ASN A 197 -4.29 -8.80 -18.04
CA ASN A 197 -4.40 -7.82 -19.12
C ASN A 197 -3.81 -6.46 -18.73
N VAL A 198 -4.11 -5.95 -17.53
CA VAL A 198 -3.52 -4.71 -17.00
C VAL A 198 -1.99 -4.82 -16.98
N SER A 199 -1.49 -5.85 -16.35
CA SER A 199 -0.05 -6.05 -16.16
C SER A 199 0.70 -6.34 -17.46
N ALA A 200 0.11 -7.08 -18.38
CA ALA A 200 0.72 -7.33 -19.70
C ALA A 200 1.02 -6.03 -20.46
N ARG A 201 0.08 -5.07 -20.40
CA ARG A 201 0.26 -3.77 -21.04
C ARG A 201 1.31 -2.93 -20.32
N GLN A 202 1.27 -2.93 -18.98
CA GLN A 202 2.26 -2.21 -18.16
C GLN A 202 3.69 -2.68 -18.44
N VAL A 203 3.91 -3.99 -18.58
CA VAL A 203 5.23 -4.56 -18.93
C VAL A 203 5.71 -4.07 -20.30
N ILE A 204 4.84 -4.06 -21.31
CA ILE A 204 5.19 -3.56 -22.66
C ILE A 204 5.64 -2.09 -22.61
N GLU A 205 5.02 -1.29 -21.76
CA GLU A 205 5.32 0.15 -21.62
C GLU A 205 6.53 0.44 -20.72
N GLY A 206 7.17 -0.59 -20.18
CA GLY A 206 8.45 -0.45 -19.47
C GLY A 206 8.37 -0.54 -17.95
N HIS A 207 7.24 -0.95 -17.40
CA HIS A 207 7.09 -1.11 -15.95
C HIS A 207 7.59 -2.47 -15.47
N ASN A 208 8.22 -2.50 -14.29
CA ASN A 208 8.52 -3.73 -13.58
C ASN A 208 7.30 -4.18 -12.80
N VAL A 209 6.68 -5.24 -13.24
CA VAL A 209 5.44 -5.76 -12.69
C VAL A 209 5.69 -7.04 -11.91
N VAL A 210 5.19 -7.11 -10.69
CA VAL A 210 5.25 -8.30 -9.85
C VAL A 210 3.84 -8.83 -9.64
N ILE A 211 3.60 -10.11 -9.94
CA ILE A 211 2.35 -10.82 -9.64
C ILE A 211 2.62 -11.89 -8.59
N LEU A 212 1.91 -11.79 -7.49
CA LEU A 212 1.92 -12.74 -6.39
C LEU A 212 0.59 -13.50 -6.42
N SER A 213 0.64 -14.74 -6.90
CA SER A 213 -0.54 -15.58 -7.09
C SER A 213 -0.74 -16.53 -5.91
N LEU A 214 -1.95 -16.58 -5.38
CA LEU A 214 -2.37 -17.49 -4.32
C LEU A 214 -3.38 -18.53 -4.82
N GLU A 215 -3.88 -18.37 -6.06
CA GLU A 215 -4.88 -19.24 -6.65
C GLU A 215 -4.32 -20.08 -7.80
N MET A 216 -3.44 -19.49 -8.59
CA MET A 216 -2.91 -20.10 -9.81
C MET A 216 -1.41 -20.32 -9.76
N SER A 217 -0.93 -21.42 -10.37
CA SER A 217 0.50 -21.66 -10.51
C SER A 217 1.18 -20.65 -11.45
N GLU A 218 2.48 -20.48 -11.29
CA GLU A 218 3.31 -19.62 -12.14
C GLU A 218 3.14 -19.97 -13.63
N ILE A 219 3.08 -21.27 -13.94
CA ILE A 219 2.91 -21.77 -15.32
C ILE A 219 1.54 -21.42 -15.88
N MET A 220 0.47 -21.57 -15.09
CA MET A 220 -0.87 -21.21 -15.54
C MET A 220 -1.02 -19.70 -15.77
N TYR A 221 -0.35 -18.89 -14.96
CA TYR A 221 -0.27 -17.46 -15.19
C TYR A 221 0.53 -17.13 -16.45
N ALA A 222 1.70 -17.75 -16.64
CA ALA A 222 2.50 -17.58 -17.85
C ALA A 222 1.72 -17.91 -19.12
N GLN A 223 0.92 -18.99 -19.10
CA GLN A 223 0.05 -19.36 -20.23
C GLN A 223 -0.97 -18.26 -20.59
N ARG A 224 -1.49 -17.52 -19.62
CA ARG A 224 -2.36 -16.37 -19.90
C ARG A 224 -1.62 -15.27 -20.64
N TYR A 225 -0.39 -14.96 -20.21
CA TYR A 225 0.45 -13.98 -20.90
C TYR A 225 0.85 -14.45 -22.30
N ASP A 226 1.11 -15.73 -22.47
CA ASP A 226 1.38 -16.31 -23.79
C ASP A 226 0.21 -16.07 -24.75
N GLY A 227 -1.02 -16.28 -24.26
CA GLY A 227 -2.23 -15.96 -25.03
C GLY A 227 -2.36 -14.46 -25.33
N ILE A 228 -2.14 -13.60 -24.35
CA ILE A 228 -2.25 -12.14 -24.49
C ILE A 228 -1.18 -11.61 -25.49
N TYR A 229 0.08 -12.03 -25.35
CA TYR A 229 1.16 -11.52 -26.17
C TYR A 229 1.19 -12.08 -27.59
N SER A 230 0.71 -13.33 -27.77
CA SER A 230 0.68 -13.97 -29.10
C SER A 230 -0.62 -13.74 -29.85
N GLY A 231 -1.71 -13.43 -29.14
CA GLY A 231 -3.05 -13.38 -29.72
C GLY A 231 -3.64 -14.78 -30.05
N LEU A 232 -2.96 -15.85 -29.64
CA LEU A 232 -3.42 -17.22 -29.88
C LEU A 232 -4.40 -17.68 -28.82
N ASN A 233 -5.30 -18.62 -29.21
CA ASN A 233 -6.25 -19.20 -28.26
C ASN A 233 -5.53 -20.07 -27.23
N ILE A 234 -5.64 -19.69 -25.95
CA ILE A 234 -4.99 -20.34 -24.82
C ILE A 234 -5.28 -21.85 -24.71
N ASN A 235 -6.48 -22.29 -25.10
CA ASN A 235 -6.90 -23.68 -25.00
C ASN A 235 -6.33 -24.56 -26.15
N ARG A 236 -5.78 -23.94 -27.19
CA ARG A 236 -5.30 -24.64 -28.40
C ARG A 236 -3.80 -24.49 -28.65
N MET A 237 -3.20 -23.39 -28.21
CA MET A 237 -1.82 -23.03 -28.57
C MET A 237 -0.76 -24.05 -28.17
N TYR A 238 -1.04 -24.91 -27.20
CA TYR A 238 -0.11 -25.97 -26.76
C TYR A 238 -0.42 -27.35 -27.37
N LEU A 239 -1.54 -27.51 -28.04
CA LEU A 239 -1.98 -28.80 -28.58
C LEU A 239 -1.48 -29.05 -29.99
N ASP A 240 -1.27 -28.00 -30.80
CA ASP A 240 -0.86 -28.07 -32.19
C ASP A 240 0.61 -27.64 -32.37
N LYS A 241 1.39 -28.46 -33.13
CA LYS A 241 2.80 -28.15 -33.43
C LYS A 241 2.97 -26.81 -34.16
N ASN A 242 2.08 -26.50 -35.09
CA ASN A 242 2.15 -25.25 -35.86
C ASN A 242 1.87 -24.04 -34.98
N LEU A 243 0.91 -24.15 -34.06
CA LEU A 243 0.59 -23.11 -33.07
C LEU A 243 1.74 -22.91 -32.07
N LYS A 244 2.45 -23.99 -31.68
CA LYS A 244 3.67 -23.87 -30.84
C LYS A 244 4.76 -23.06 -31.55
N ILE A 245 4.98 -23.29 -32.84
CA ILE A 245 5.98 -22.53 -33.62
C ILE A 245 5.55 -21.05 -33.71
N GLN A 246 4.28 -20.79 -33.98
CA GLN A 246 3.74 -19.41 -33.99
C GLN A 246 3.89 -18.72 -32.65
N LEU A 247 3.57 -19.44 -31.57
CA LEU A 247 3.71 -18.95 -30.20
C LEU A 247 5.19 -18.57 -29.92
N MET A 248 6.14 -19.46 -30.19
CA MET A 248 7.57 -19.19 -29.99
C MET A 248 8.02 -17.96 -30.75
N LYS A 249 7.65 -17.83 -32.03
CA LYS A 249 7.98 -16.67 -32.87
C LYS A 249 7.39 -15.37 -32.29
N ALA A 250 6.13 -15.39 -31.86
CA ALA A 250 5.44 -14.24 -31.30
C ALA A 250 6.10 -13.79 -29.99
N LEU A 251 6.38 -14.73 -29.08
CA LEU A 251 7.00 -14.42 -27.78
C LEU A 251 8.45 -13.96 -27.95
N SER A 252 9.24 -14.57 -28.82
CA SER A 252 10.63 -14.12 -29.14
C SER A 252 10.62 -12.67 -29.67
N LYS A 253 9.69 -12.33 -30.57
CA LYS A 253 9.54 -10.96 -31.06
C LYS A 253 9.16 -10.00 -29.94
N LYS A 254 8.26 -10.40 -29.05
CA LYS A 254 7.87 -9.60 -27.87
C LYS A 254 9.01 -9.42 -26.90
N ALA A 255 9.79 -10.47 -26.61
CA ALA A 255 10.93 -10.39 -25.71
C ALA A 255 11.98 -9.35 -26.18
N ILE A 256 12.21 -9.22 -27.49
CA ILE A 256 13.12 -8.21 -28.04
C ILE A 256 12.56 -6.78 -27.90
N SER A 257 11.24 -6.60 -28.05
CA SER A 257 10.60 -5.29 -28.02
C SER A 257 10.13 -4.87 -26.63
N ASN A 258 10.25 -5.75 -25.65
CA ASN A 258 9.77 -5.51 -24.29
C ASN A 258 10.71 -4.57 -23.54
N LYS A 259 10.16 -3.63 -22.79
CA LYS A 259 10.93 -2.61 -22.04
C LYS A 259 10.92 -2.84 -20.54
N GLY A 260 9.91 -3.54 -20.01
CA GLY A 260 9.75 -3.82 -18.58
C GLY A 260 9.98 -5.29 -18.25
N ASN A 261 9.85 -5.63 -16.99
CA ASN A 261 10.00 -6.99 -16.49
C ASN A 261 8.69 -7.48 -15.84
N LEU A 262 8.42 -8.76 -16.00
CA LEU A 262 7.30 -9.45 -15.38
C LEU A 262 7.81 -10.56 -14.47
N PHE A 263 7.50 -10.48 -13.20
CA PHE A 263 7.82 -11.49 -12.20
C PHE A 263 6.53 -12.14 -11.74
N ILE A 264 6.43 -13.43 -11.89
CA ILE A 264 5.27 -14.24 -11.47
C ILE A 264 5.74 -15.15 -10.35
N LYS A 265 5.13 -15.05 -9.19
CA LYS A 265 5.45 -15.89 -8.04
C LYS A 265 4.18 -16.52 -7.48
N GLU A 266 4.18 -17.85 -7.42
CA GLU A 266 3.18 -18.61 -6.70
C GLU A 266 3.51 -18.67 -5.21
N LEU A 267 2.50 -18.50 -4.38
CA LEU A 267 2.58 -18.60 -2.94
C LEU A 267 1.48 -19.51 -2.41
N PRO A 268 1.72 -20.24 -1.30
CA PRO A 268 0.77 -21.24 -0.82
C PRO A 268 -0.51 -20.61 -0.29
N THR A 269 -1.65 -21.02 -0.85
CA THR A 269 -3.00 -20.59 -0.45
C THR A 269 -3.24 -20.81 1.06
N GLY A 270 -3.78 -19.80 1.73
CA GLY A 270 -4.15 -19.84 3.15
C GLY A 270 -2.96 -19.91 4.13
N LYS A 271 -1.72 -19.90 3.62
CA LYS A 271 -0.48 -19.89 4.43
C LYS A 271 0.34 -18.64 4.24
N ALA A 272 0.32 -18.06 3.04
CA ALA A 272 1.05 -16.85 2.72
C ALA A 272 0.46 -15.63 3.43
N SER A 273 1.32 -14.76 3.90
CA SER A 273 1.03 -13.49 4.55
C SER A 273 1.68 -12.34 3.77
N VAL A 274 1.36 -11.09 4.12
CA VAL A 274 2.04 -9.92 3.55
C VAL A 274 3.54 -9.93 3.85
N ASN A 275 3.95 -10.61 4.91
CA ASN A 275 5.36 -10.79 5.24
C ASN A 275 6.13 -11.61 4.19
N ASP A 276 5.49 -12.64 3.65
CA ASP A 276 6.09 -13.44 2.58
C ASP A 276 6.25 -12.60 1.30
N PHE A 277 5.29 -11.69 1.04
CA PHE A 277 5.38 -10.70 -0.04
C PHE A 277 6.56 -9.76 0.18
N ARG A 278 6.71 -9.22 1.39
CA ARG A 278 7.80 -8.33 1.77
C ARG A 278 9.17 -8.97 1.55
N ILE A 279 9.35 -10.21 1.99
CA ILE A 279 10.59 -10.97 1.81
C ILE A 279 10.93 -11.10 0.33
N TYR A 280 9.96 -11.48 -0.50
CA TYR A 280 10.16 -11.63 -1.93
C TYR A 280 10.50 -10.30 -2.63
N LEU A 281 9.79 -9.22 -2.29
CA LEU A 281 10.07 -7.90 -2.85
C LEU A 281 11.44 -7.36 -2.45
N ARG A 282 11.87 -7.61 -1.21
CA ARG A 282 13.23 -7.27 -0.75
C ARG A 282 14.31 -8.05 -1.51
N GLU A 283 14.07 -9.32 -1.83
CA GLU A 283 14.98 -10.10 -2.66
C GLU A 283 15.12 -9.51 -4.08
N LEU A 284 14.02 -9.02 -4.66
CA LEU A 284 14.08 -8.31 -5.94
C LEU A 284 14.87 -6.99 -5.82
N GLN A 285 14.68 -6.22 -4.76
CA GLN A 285 15.44 -4.98 -4.52
C GLN A 285 16.94 -5.25 -4.36
N MET A 286 17.34 -6.32 -3.68
CA MET A 286 18.76 -6.72 -3.57
C MET A 286 19.37 -7.03 -4.93
N ARG A 287 18.56 -7.39 -5.93
CA ARG A 287 18.97 -7.60 -7.33
C ARG A 287 18.82 -6.34 -8.18
N HIS A 288 18.65 -5.18 -7.57
CA HIS A 288 18.41 -3.87 -8.21
C HIS A 288 17.14 -3.83 -9.09
N ILE A 289 16.11 -4.58 -8.72
CA ILE A 289 14.82 -4.60 -9.40
C ILE A 289 13.80 -3.91 -8.49
N GLU A 290 13.46 -2.68 -8.85
CA GLU A 290 12.41 -1.91 -8.16
C GLU A 290 11.05 -2.21 -8.80
N PRO A 291 10.05 -2.72 -8.03
CA PRO A 291 8.73 -2.96 -8.55
C PRO A 291 8.01 -1.63 -8.83
N SER A 292 7.49 -1.47 -10.05
CA SER A 292 6.62 -0.34 -10.37
C SER A 292 5.20 -0.53 -9.82
N ILE A 293 4.72 -1.78 -9.82
CA ILE A 293 3.41 -2.18 -9.30
C ILE A 293 3.46 -3.64 -8.85
N VAL A 294 2.75 -3.92 -7.77
CA VAL A 294 2.58 -5.29 -7.25
C VAL A 294 1.10 -5.70 -7.35
N LEU A 295 0.84 -6.84 -7.95
CA LEU A 295 -0.49 -7.42 -8.09
C LEU A 295 -0.62 -8.65 -7.18
N CYS A 296 -1.73 -8.74 -6.46
CA CYS A 296 -2.05 -9.85 -5.56
C CYS A 296 -3.32 -10.58 -6.04
N ASP A 297 -3.21 -11.82 -6.47
CA ASP A 297 -4.32 -12.64 -6.94
C ASP A 297 -4.56 -13.84 -6.00
N TYR A 298 -5.44 -13.71 -5.02
CA TYR A 298 -6.20 -12.60 -4.50
C TYR A 298 -6.18 -12.57 -2.97
N MET A 299 -6.37 -11.40 -2.39
CA MET A 299 -6.12 -11.13 -0.98
C MET A 299 -6.92 -12.00 0.00
N ASN A 300 -8.14 -12.44 -0.35
CA ASN A 300 -8.96 -13.28 0.54
C ASN A 300 -8.37 -14.69 0.77
N LEU A 301 -7.34 -15.10 0.00
CA LEU A 301 -6.62 -16.37 0.18
C LEU A 301 -5.39 -16.24 1.08
N MET A 302 -5.09 -15.02 1.54
CA MET A 302 -3.98 -14.75 2.47
C MET A 302 -4.35 -15.09 3.91
N LYS A 303 -3.35 -15.07 4.78
CA LYS A 303 -3.53 -15.04 6.23
C LYS A 303 -2.94 -13.75 6.80
N PRO A 304 -3.46 -13.22 7.90
CA PRO A 304 -2.82 -12.13 8.65
C PRO A 304 -1.41 -12.50 9.09
N SER A 305 -0.49 -11.51 9.13
CA SER A 305 0.91 -11.77 9.46
C SER A 305 1.13 -12.06 10.95
N TYR A 306 0.33 -11.48 11.83
CA TYR A 306 0.61 -11.40 13.26
C TYR A 306 -0.39 -12.10 14.17
N ARG A 307 -1.58 -12.40 13.70
CA ARG A 307 -2.63 -13.03 14.52
C ARG A 307 -2.97 -14.44 14.07
N ALA A 308 -3.46 -15.23 15.01
CA ALA A 308 -4.17 -16.45 14.65
C ALA A 308 -5.44 -16.06 13.90
N LYS A 309 -5.78 -16.85 12.86
CA LYS A 309 -6.98 -16.64 12.04
C LYS A 309 -8.22 -16.51 12.94
N MET A 310 -8.94 -15.41 12.81
CA MET A 310 -10.14 -15.10 13.58
C MET A 310 -11.39 -15.33 12.71
N ASP A 311 -12.12 -14.26 12.44
CA ASP A 311 -13.22 -14.28 11.49
C ASP A 311 -12.77 -13.70 10.14
N MET A 312 -13.46 -14.07 9.06
CA MET A 312 -13.07 -13.67 7.70
C MET A 312 -13.05 -12.15 7.50
N TYR A 313 -13.92 -11.42 8.19
CA TYR A 313 -14.00 -9.96 8.03
C TYR A 313 -12.78 -9.27 8.67
N SER A 314 -12.44 -9.65 9.89
CA SER A 314 -11.27 -9.11 10.60
C SER A 314 -9.96 -9.47 9.89
N ASP A 315 -9.86 -10.70 9.37
CA ASP A 315 -8.69 -11.16 8.62
C ASP A 315 -8.50 -10.33 7.32
N VAL A 316 -9.56 -10.11 6.54
CA VAL A 316 -9.48 -9.34 5.29
C VAL A 316 -9.15 -7.88 5.56
N LYS A 317 -9.69 -7.30 6.64
CA LYS A 317 -9.36 -5.94 7.07
C LYS A 317 -7.87 -5.81 7.40
N GLU A 318 -7.33 -6.70 8.23
CA GLU A 318 -5.92 -6.69 8.63
C GLU A 318 -4.99 -6.87 7.42
N ILE A 319 -5.31 -7.83 6.55
CA ILE A 319 -4.56 -8.04 5.30
C ILE A 319 -4.58 -6.79 4.40
N ALA A 320 -5.70 -6.09 4.30
CA ALA A 320 -5.78 -4.85 3.52
C ALA A 320 -4.93 -3.74 4.12
N GLU A 321 -4.92 -3.58 5.45
CA GLU A 321 -4.06 -2.63 6.16
C GLU A 321 -2.57 -2.96 5.94
N GLU A 322 -2.20 -4.24 6.04
CA GLU A 322 -0.83 -4.71 5.80
C GLU A 322 -0.40 -4.52 4.33
N LEU A 323 -1.27 -4.81 3.35
CA LEU A 323 -0.99 -4.59 1.92
C LEU A 323 -0.82 -3.09 1.61
N ARG A 324 -1.61 -2.23 2.24
CA ARG A 324 -1.42 -0.78 2.12
C ARG A 324 -0.07 -0.34 2.68
N ALA A 325 0.32 -0.85 3.85
CA ALA A 325 1.62 -0.58 4.46
C ALA A 325 2.76 -1.07 3.55
N LEU A 326 2.60 -2.23 2.90
CA LEU A 326 3.56 -2.72 1.91
C LEU A 326 3.73 -1.75 0.73
N GLY A 327 2.64 -1.17 0.23
CA GLY A 327 2.68 -0.15 -0.83
C GLY A 327 3.45 1.11 -0.43
N LEU A 328 3.34 1.53 0.84
CA LEU A 328 4.13 2.64 1.41
C LEU A 328 5.61 2.27 1.49
N GLU A 329 5.93 1.06 1.98
CA GLU A 329 7.31 0.58 2.17
C GLU A 329 8.08 0.48 0.84
N PHE A 330 7.44 0.01 -0.22
CA PHE A 330 8.06 -0.21 -1.54
C PHE A 330 7.80 0.93 -2.54
N ASN A 331 7.17 2.02 -2.11
CA ASN A 331 6.88 3.19 -2.95
C ASN A 331 6.18 2.81 -4.27
N CYS A 332 5.25 1.88 -4.23
CA CYS A 332 4.51 1.43 -5.40
C CYS A 332 3.03 1.17 -5.09
N PRO A 333 2.14 1.25 -6.09
CA PRO A 333 0.76 0.83 -5.93
C PRO A 333 0.67 -0.68 -5.75
N ILE A 334 -0.22 -1.10 -4.87
CA ILE A 334 -0.66 -2.50 -4.76
C ILE A 334 -2.03 -2.61 -5.43
N LEU A 335 -2.18 -3.56 -6.33
CA LEU A 335 -3.45 -3.89 -6.97
C LEU A 335 -3.86 -5.30 -6.56
N SER A 336 -5.00 -5.44 -5.89
CA SER A 336 -5.54 -6.74 -5.53
C SER A 336 -6.97 -6.89 -6.03
N VAL A 337 -7.44 -8.11 -6.01
CA VAL A 337 -8.84 -8.42 -6.28
C VAL A 337 -9.46 -9.06 -5.05
N SER A 338 -10.75 -8.83 -4.86
CA SER A 338 -11.53 -9.44 -3.79
C SER A 338 -12.76 -10.11 -4.37
N GLN A 339 -13.12 -11.25 -3.80
CA GLN A 339 -14.28 -12.01 -4.24
C GLN A 339 -15.44 -11.77 -3.29
N LEU A 340 -16.58 -11.40 -3.87
CA LEU A 340 -17.84 -11.32 -3.14
C LEU A 340 -18.36 -12.73 -2.83
N ASN A 341 -18.83 -12.91 -1.59
CA ASN A 341 -19.61 -14.09 -1.25
C ASN A 341 -21.00 -14.04 -1.93
N ARG A 342 -21.69 -15.20 -2.03
CA ARG A 342 -22.98 -15.30 -2.73
C ARG A 342 -24.06 -14.39 -2.14
N ILE A 343 -24.05 -14.19 -0.82
CA ILE A 343 -25.01 -13.35 -0.08
C ILE A 343 -24.75 -11.86 -0.37
N GLY A 344 -23.49 -11.42 -0.31
CA GLY A 344 -23.12 -10.02 -0.60
C GLY A 344 -23.29 -9.61 -2.07
N SER A 345 -23.39 -10.57 -3.01
CA SER A 345 -23.61 -10.25 -4.42
C SER A 345 -25.04 -9.78 -4.73
N ASP A 346 -26.00 -10.06 -3.85
CA ASP A 346 -27.39 -9.66 -4.06
C ASP A 346 -27.77 -8.38 -3.34
N ASP A 347 -27.01 -7.99 -2.28
CA ASP A 347 -27.31 -6.86 -1.38
C ASP A 347 -26.37 -5.64 -1.55
N LEU A 348 -25.35 -5.71 -2.42
CA LEU A 348 -24.46 -4.56 -2.63
C LEU A 348 -25.20 -3.40 -3.31
N PRO A 349 -25.11 -2.18 -2.75
CA PRO A 349 -25.61 -1.00 -3.45
C PRO A 349 -24.88 -0.84 -4.78
N LEU A 350 -25.64 -0.52 -5.80
CA LEU A 350 -25.19 -0.41 -7.20
C LEU A 350 -23.99 0.51 -7.39
N SER A 351 -23.79 1.50 -6.51
CA SER A 351 -22.62 2.38 -6.49
C SER A 351 -21.29 1.65 -6.27
N ALA A 352 -21.29 0.54 -5.54
CA ALA A 352 -20.10 -0.29 -5.37
C ALA A 352 -19.88 -1.29 -6.54
N LEU A 353 -20.93 -1.55 -7.33
CA LEU A 353 -20.87 -2.38 -8.53
C LEU A 353 -20.47 -1.60 -9.78
N ASP A 354 -20.59 -0.28 -9.78
CA ASP A 354 -20.26 0.59 -10.92
C ASP A 354 -18.81 0.48 -11.37
N ILE A 355 -17.90 0.15 -10.46
CA ILE A 355 -16.48 -0.07 -10.78
C ILE A 355 -16.25 -1.47 -11.37
N VAL A 356 -17.13 -2.44 -11.10
CA VAL A 356 -16.98 -3.84 -11.53
C VAL A 356 -17.59 -4.10 -12.91
N HIS A 357 -18.53 -3.27 -13.35
CA HIS A 357 -19.24 -3.44 -14.62
C HIS A 357 -18.54 -2.83 -15.85
N ILE A 358 -17.28 -2.46 -15.77
CA ILE A 358 -16.49 -1.98 -16.93
C ILE A 358 -16.38 -3.05 -18.03
N SER A 359 -16.61 -4.33 -17.72
CA SER A 359 -16.54 -5.43 -18.70
C SER A 359 -17.88 -5.79 -19.37
N GLU A 360 -19.00 -5.26 -18.88
CA GLU A 360 -20.34 -5.57 -19.43
C GLU A 360 -21.04 -4.31 -19.96
N CYS A 361 -20.36 -3.52 -20.74
CA CYS A 361 -21.03 -2.50 -21.54
C CYS A 361 -21.81 -3.19 -22.65
N LEU A 362 -23.13 -3.28 -22.47
CA LEU A 362 -24.02 -3.75 -23.51
C LEU A 362 -23.96 -2.79 -24.70
N ASP A 363 -23.52 -3.29 -25.85
CA ASP A 363 -23.50 -2.49 -27.08
C ASP A 363 -24.95 -2.26 -27.52
N PRO A 364 -25.39 -0.98 -27.63
CA PRO A 364 -26.77 -0.66 -27.97
C PRO A 364 -27.17 -1.12 -29.36
N ASP A 365 -26.22 -1.34 -30.25
CA ASP A 365 -26.45 -1.73 -31.63
C ASP A 365 -26.41 -3.26 -31.86
N THR A 366 -25.88 -4.01 -30.89
CA THR A 366 -25.73 -5.47 -31.00
C THR A 366 -26.43 -6.26 -29.89
N THR A 367 -26.81 -5.58 -28.79
CA THR A 367 -27.42 -6.25 -27.64
C THR A 367 -28.92 -6.28 -27.75
N TYR A 368 -29.49 -7.47 -27.66
CA TYR A 368 -30.94 -7.72 -27.68
C TYR A 368 -31.42 -8.09 -26.28
N VAL A 369 -32.64 -7.65 -25.97
CA VAL A 369 -33.38 -8.03 -24.76
C VAL A 369 -34.81 -8.42 -25.09
N TYR A 370 -35.41 -9.29 -24.27
CA TYR A 370 -36.80 -9.67 -24.43
C TYR A 370 -37.70 -8.64 -23.76
N ARG A 371 -38.38 -7.81 -24.56
CA ARG A 371 -39.38 -6.84 -24.11
C ARG A 371 -40.75 -7.47 -24.14
N PHE A 372 -41.54 -7.28 -23.07
CA PHE A 372 -42.94 -7.73 -23.04
C PHE A 372 -43.82 -6.74 -23.79
N ASN A 373 -44.46 -7.22 -24.83
CA ASN A 373 -45.45 -6.48 -25.61
C ASN A 373 -46.83 -6.65 -24.99
N LYS A 374 -47.39 -5.60 -24.42
CA LYS A 374 -48.69 -5.59 -23.76
C LYS A 374 -49.85 -5.84 -24.70
N ASN A 375 -49.72 -5.53 -25.99
CA ASN A 375 -50.80 -5.69 -26.97
C ASN A 375 -50.93 -7.11 -27.46
N THR A 376 -49.83 -7.83 -27.59
CA THR A 376 -49.79 -9.23 -28.04
C THR A 376 -49.68 -10.23 -26.90
N ASN A 377 -49.47 -9.76 -25.69
CA ASN A 377 -49.20 -10.55 -24.46
C ASN A 377 -48.05 -11.57 -24.64
N THR A 378 -47.03 -11.19 -25.44
CA THR A 378 -45.85 -12.00 -25.75
C THR A 378 -44.57 -11.23 -25.57
N TYR A 379 -43.44 -11.96 -25.49
CA TYR A 379 -42.13 -11.34 -25.49
C TYR A 379 -41.58 -11.19 -26.92
N GLU A 380 -41.08 -10.03 -27.23
CA GLU A 380 -40.39 -9.73 -28.49
C GLU A 380 -38.89 -9.45 -28.21
N ASN A 381 -38.04 -9.86 -29.13
CA ASN A 381 -36.62 -9.62 -29.04
C ASN A 381 -36.31 -8.26 -29.68
N VAL A 382 -35.86 -7.29 -28.88
CA VAL A 382 -35.60 -5.91 -29.33
C VAL A 382 -34.20 -5.47 -28.97
N LEU A 383 -33.60 -4.62 -29.81
CA LEU A 383 -32.33 -4.00 -29.48
C LEU A 383 -32.49 -3.10 -28.24
N ILE A 384 -31.48 -3.10 -27.37
CA ILE A 384 -31.51 -2.34 -26.13
C ILE A 384 -31.71 -0.82 -26.37
N LYS A 385 -31.26 -0.32 -27.50
CA LYS A 385 -31.39 1.12 -27.88
C LYS A 385 -32.85 1.58 -28.12
N VAL A 386 -33.78 0.66 -28.38
CA VAL A 386 -35.17 1.02 -28.62
C VAL A 386 -36.05 0.98 -27.36
N LEU A 387 -35.47 0.60 -26.23
CA LEU A 387 -36.15 0.55 -24.94
C LEU A 387 -36.52 1.92 -24.42
N LYS A 388 -37.70 2.00 -23.76
CA LYS A 388 -38.22 3.23 -23.14
C LYS A 388 -38.52 3.01 -21.66
N VAL A 389 -38.55 4.10 -20.90
CA VAL A 389 -39.03 4.05 -19.51
C VAL A 389 -40.44 3.58 -19.48
N GLY A 390 -40.76 2.61 -18.62
CA GLY A 390 -42.06 1.92 -18.55
C GLY A 390 -42.14 0.62 -19.34
N ASP A 391 -41.16 0.29 -20.20
CA ASP A 391 -41.06 -1.01 -20.84
C ASP A 391 -40.84 -2.12 -19.80
N ILE A 392 -41.40 -3.28 -20.04
CA ILE A 392 -41.18 -4.45 -19.21
C ILE A 392 -40.26 -5.40 -19.97
N ILE A 393 -39.16 -5.79 -19.35
CA ILE A 393 -38.20 -6.74 -19.91
C ILE A 393 -38.16 -8.02 -19.09
N LYS A 394 -37.74 -9.12 -19.72
CA LYS A 394 -37.58 -10.43 -19.07
C LYS A 394 -36.26 -10.44 -18.31
N GLY A 395 -36.30 -10.39 -16.98
CA GLY A 395 -35.15 -10.57 -16.11
C GLY A 395 -35.01 -12.02 -15.65
N LYS A 396 -33.88 -12.33 -14.98
CA LYS A 396 -33.56 -13.67 -14.45
C LYS A 396 -34.64 -14.21 -13.49
N ASN A 397 -35.26 -13.31 -12.71
CA ASN A 397 -36.23 -13.66 -11.66
C ASN A 397 -37.69 -13.19 -12.00
N GLY A 398 -37.99 -12.96 -13.26
CA GLY A 398 -39.32 -12.51 -13.70
C GLY A 398 -39.28 -11.20 -14.49
N ASN A 399 -40.44 -10.58 -14.62
CA ASN A 399 -40.62 -9.34 -15.37
C ASN A 399 -40.13 -8.14 -14.60
N VAL A 400 -39.39 -7.28 -15.27
CA VAL A 400 -38.78 -6.12 -14.68
C VAL A 400 -39.12 -4.87 -15.49
N GLU A 401 -39.68 -3.85 -14.84
CA GLU A 401 -40.05 -2.57 -15.47
C GLU A 401 -38.88 -1.61 -15.47
N ILE A 402 -38.59 -1.00 -16.64
CA ILE A 402 -37.55 0.02 -16.78
C ILE A 402 -37.98 1.33 -16.11
N LYS A 403 -37.32 1.74 -15.05
CA LYS A 403 -37.63 2.97 -14.30
C LYS A 403 -36.92 4.22 -14.81
N ARG A 404 -35.69 4.08 -15.30
CA ARG A 404 -34.90 5.18 -15.86
C ARG A 404 -33.95 4.65 -16.92
N ILE A 405 -33.67 5.48 -17.92
CA ILE A 405 -32.64 5.29 -18.94
C ILE A 405 -31.71 6.49 -18.87
N PHE A 406 -30.42 6.24 -18.69
CA PHE A 406 -29.41 7.28 -18.60
C PHE A 406 -28.54 7.25 -19.84
N PRO A 407 -28.61 8.27 -20.75
CA PRO A 407 -27.67 8.36 -21.85
C PRO A 407 -26.28 8.68 -21.30
N LEU A 408 -25.29 7.86 -21.59
CA LEU A 408 -23.90 8.14 -21.25
C LEU A 408 -23.33 9.17 -22.23
N LYS A 409 -22.58 10.14 -21.75
CA LYS A 409 -22.04 11.30 -22.49
C LYS A 409 -21.10 10.94 -23.67
N TYR A 410 -20.59 9.72 -23.72
CA TYR A 410 -19.67 9.27 -24.77
C TYR A 410 -20.15 7.98 -25.42
N LYS A 411 -20.67 8.10 -26.65
CA LYS A 411 -21.28 7.04 -27.49
C LYS A 411 -22.52 6.45 -26.83
N THR A 412 -23.69 6.72 -27.33
CA THR A 412 -25.05 6.20 -27.00
C THR A 412 -25.07 4.90 -26.18
N ARG A 413 -24.67 4.95 -24.91
CA ARG A 413 -24.78 3.83 -23.97
C ARG A 413 -25.90 4.15 -23.00
N TYR A 414 -26.72 3.15 -22.67
CA TYR A 414 -27.86 3.30 -21.81
C TYR A 414 -27.64 2.50 -20.52
N ARG A 415 -27.87 3.15 -19.38
CA ARG A 415 -27.94 2.48 -18.08
C ARG A 415 -29.41 2.25 -17.76
N ILE A 416 -29.83 1.01 -17.55
CA ILE A 416 -31.20 0.64 -17.25
C ILE A 416 -31.33 0.32 -15.77
N LYS A 417 -32.15 1.10 -15.04
CA LYS A 417 -32.45 0.85 -13.63
C LYS A 417 -33.80 0.16 -13.51
N THR A 418 -33.79 -1.02 -12.89
CA THR A 418 -34.99 -1.84 -12.69
C THR A 418 -35.77 -1.43 -11.43
N LYS A 419 -37.02 -1.91 -11.30
CA LYS A 419 -37.86 -1.62 -10.11
C LYS A 419 -37.28 -2.16 -8.80
N SER A 420 -36.47 -3.23 -8.87
CA SER A 420 -35.73 -3.82 -7.74
C SER A 420 -34.42 -3.07 -7.43
N GLY A 421 -34.12 -1.98 -8.13
CA GLY A 421 -32.87 -1.21 -7.96
C GLY A 421 -31.69 -1.80 -8.73
N LYS A 422 -31.86 -2.88 -9.50
CA LYS A 422 -30.78 -3.42 -10.36
C LYS A 422 -30.63 -2.56 -11.62
N GLU A 423 -29.41 -2.24 -11.98
CA GLU A 423 -29.04 -1.63 -13.24
C GLU A 423 -28.52 -2.71 -14.20
N ILE A 424 -28.88 -2.59 -15.48
CA ILE A 424 -28.42 -3.47 -16.58
C ILE A 424 -27.73 -2.61 -17.61
#